data_37c25193da47b9ed9dce3758892f0fbb
#
_entry.id   37c25193da47b9ed9dce3758892f0fbb
#
_cell.length_a   1.000
_cell.length_b   1.000
_cell.length_c   1.000
_cell.angle_alpha   90.00
_cell.angle_beta   90.00
_cell.angle_gamma   90.00
#
_symmetry.space_group_name_H-M   'P 1'
#
loop_
_entity.id
_entity.type
_entity.pdbx_description
1 polymer ?
#
loop_
_entity_poly.entity_id
_entity_poly.type
_entity_poly.pdbx_seq_one_letter_code
_entity_poly.pdbx_strand_id
1 'polypeptide(L)'
;VLDGPANGALNFVARARRAFVSPYDDERGLVRFRVDLNGDAPPQNVQPGRGIGNSWIGIFAPELWPEDAERWYATHEAEFGQDQGWAIGFREWARDSGHPEWGFEIDAGPVLDGFGTSASAFGVGAARRMGRFDHAYTLSSQMAATSWPTGGGAMLLPELFSHPEAPLLGESALLYFLPI
;
A
#
# COMPACT_ATOMS: atom_id res chain seq x y z
N VAL A 1 -10.84 27.96 -28.04
CA VAL A 1 -10.22 26.63 -28.06
C VAL A 1 -10.98 25.82 -27.05
N LEU A 2 -11.83 24.89 -27.54
CA LEU A 2 -12.55 23.97 -26.66
C LEU A 2 -11.51 22.99 -26.09
N ASP A 3 -11.36 22.97 -24.77
CA ASP A 3 -10.56 21.94 -24.11
C ASP A 3 -11.18 20.57 -24.38
N GLY A 4 -10.53 19.77 -25.19
CA GLY A 4 -10.95 18.40 -25.45
C GLY A 4 -10.89 17.55 -24.18
N PRO A 5 -11.59 16.41 -24.11
CA PRO A 5 -11.64 15.54 -22.94
C PRO A 5 -10.26 15.10 -22.45
N ALA A 6 -9.28 14.99 -23.34
CA ALA A 6 -7.88 14.70 -22.98
C ALA A 6 -7.24 15.80 -22.12
N ASN A 7 -7.49 17.08 -22.45
CA ASN A 7 -6.95 18.19 -21.67
C ASN A 7 -7.60 18.26 -20.28
N GLY A 8 -8.87 17.92 -20.16
CA GLY A 8 -9.56 17.82 -18.89
C GLY A 8 -8.96 16.75 -17.97
N ALA A 9 -8.64 15.59 -18.51
CA ALA A 9 -8.00 14.50 -17.78
C ALA A 9 -6.58 14.86 -17.32
N LEU A 10 -5.76 15.44 -18.21
CA LEU A 10 -4.41 15.89 -17.87
C LEU A 10 -4.43 16.99 -16.79
N ASN A 11 -5.37 17.93 -16.87
CA ASN A 11 -5.56 18.96 -15.85
C ASN A 11 -5.99 18.37 -14.51
N PHE A 12 -6.83 17.32 -14.52
CA PHE A 12 -7.22 16.60 -13.31
C PHE A 12 -6.01 15.90 -12.69
N VAL A 13 -5.24 15.14 -13.45
CA VAL A 13 -4.03 14.44 -12.99
C VAL A 13 -3.02 15.41 -12.40
N ALA A 14 -2.79 16.56 -13.06
CA ALA A 14 -1.88 17.58 -12.57
C ALA A 14 -2.35 18.23 -11.25
N ARG A 15 -3.66 18.44 -11.08
CA ARG A 15 -4.23 18.94 -9.83
C ARG A 15 -4.16 17.90 -8.72
N ALA A 16 -4.47 16.64 -9.04
CA ALA A 16 -4.35 15.52 -8.11
C ALA A 16 -2.90 15.39 -7.61
N ARG A 17 -1.91 15.46 -8.53
CA ARG A 17 -0.50 15.44 -8.15
C ARG A 17 -0.17 16.54 -7.15
N ARG A 18 -0.60 17.78 -7.41
CA ARG A 18 -0.36 18.88 -6.46
C ARG A 18 -1.00 18.65 -5.09
N ALA A 19 -2.17 18.01 -5.06
CA ALA A 19 -2.85 17.66 -3.81
C ALA A 19 -2.12 16.54 -3.05
N PHE A 20 -1.47 15.61 -3.74
CA PHE A 20 -0.72 14.51 -3.13
C PHE A 20 0.71 14.88 -2.75
N VAL A 21 1.41 15.66 -3.57
CA VAL A 21 2.87 15.86 -3.46
C VAL A 21 3.23 17.10 -2.65
N SER A 22 2.45 18.18 -2.75
CA SER A 22 2.87 19.42 -2.15
C SER A 22 2.25 19.72 -0.83
N PRO A 23 1.81 20.12 0.02
CA PRO A 23 1.77 20.20 1.47
C PRO A 23 1.37 18.90 2.16
N TYR A 24 1.20 17.79 1.43
CA TYR A 24 0.61 16.55 1.97
C TYR A 24 1.61 15.41 2.18
N ASP A 25 2.86 15.57 1.74
CA ASP A 25 3.93 14.67 2.14
C ASP A 25 4.15 14.79 3.65
N ASP A 26 4.30 13.65 4.32
CA ASP A 26 4.68 13.66 5.72
C ASP A 26 6.18 14.00 5.89
N GLU A 27 6.65 14.08 7.12
CA GLU A 27 8.04 14.43 7.43
C GLU A 27 9.06 13.42 6.87
N ARG A 28 8.61 12.23 6.51
CA ARG A 28 9.42 11.16 5.92
C ARG A 28 9.44 11.21 4.39
N GLY A 29 8.70 12.12 3.78
CA GLY A 29 8.58 12.20 2.32
C GLY A 29 7.66 11.14 1.73
N LEU A 30 6.72 10.60 2.51
CA LEU A 30 5.69 9.64 2.13
C LEU A 30 4.35 10.34 1.93
N VAL A 31 3.49 9.73 1.16
CA VAL A 31 2.11 10.23 1.02
C VAL A 31 1.34 9.96 2.30
N ARG A 32 0.74 11.00 2.85
CA ARG A 32 -0.06 10.92 4.07
C ARG A 32 -1.27 10.03 3.87
N PHE A 33 -1.63 9.28 4.89
CA PHE A 33 -2.77 8.37 4.83
C PHE A 33 -4.09 9.12 4.79
N ARG A 34 -4.20 10.18 5.59
CA ARG A 34 -5.43 10.98 5.65
C ARG A 34 -5.13 12.45 5.85
N VAL A 35 -5.90 13.26 5.15
CA VAL A 35 -5.86 14.73 5.27
C VAL A 35 -7.29 15.23 5.13
N ASP A 36 -7.78 15.97 6.12
CA ASP A 36 -9.07 16.66 6.02
C ASP A 36 -8.87 18.02 5.35
N LEU A 37 -9.50 18.21 4.20
CA LEU A 37 -9.43 19.44 3.41
C LEU A 37 -10.67 20.32 3.69
N ASN A 38 -10.46 21.52 4.18
CA ASN A 38 -11.50 22.53 4.41
C ASN A 38 -11.28 23.73 3.48
N GLY A 39 -11.63 23.57 2.19
CA GLY A 39 -11.45 24.62 1.20
C GLY A 39 -9.99 25.08 1.11
N ASP A 40 -9.74 26.38 1.27
CA ASP A 40 -8.40 26.99 1.22
C ASP A 40 -7.69 27.00 2.59
N ALA A 41 -8.32 26.46 3.64
CA ALA A 41 -7.71 26.39 4.96
C ALA A 41 -6.57 25.37 5.01
N PRO A 42 -5.58 25.53 5.91
CA PRO A 42 -4.56 24.52 6.11
C PRO A 42 -5.16 23.16 6.44
N PRO A 43 -4.56 22.06 5.94
CA PRO A 43 -5.03 20.71 6.21
C PRO A 43 -5.16 20.43 7.72
N GLN A 44 -6.26 19.80 8.10
CA GLN A 44 -6.53 19.39 9.49
C GLN A 44 -6.54 17.86 9.61
N ASN A 45 -6.40 17.36 10.83
CA ASN A 45 -6.43 15.92 11.13
C ASN A 45 -5.51 15.10 10.22
N VAL A 46 -4.30 15.59 10.06
CA VAL A 46 -3.30 14.95 9.21
C VAL A 46 -2.80 13.68 9.87
N GLN A 47 -2.94 12.55 9.18
CA GLN A 47 -2.36 11.28 9.62
C GLN A 47 -1.11 10.97 8.78
N PRO A 48 -0.03 10.49 9.42
CA PRO A 48 1.20 10.13 8.73
C PRO A 48 0.96 8.99 7.73
N GLY A 49 1.92 8.78 6.83
CA GLY A 49 1.88 7.68 5.89
C GLY A 49 1.84 6.34 6.61
N ARG A 50 1.01 5.43 6.08
CA ARG A 50 0.87 4.05 6.56
C ARG A 50 1.34 3.06 5.49
N GLY A 51 1.70 1.86 5.91
CA GLY A 51 2.17 0.81 5.02
C GLY A 51 1.18 0.47 3.92
N ILE A 52 -0.08 0.20 4.28
CA ILE A 52 -1.12 -0.12 3.29
C ILE A 52 -1.31 1.01 2.27
N GLY A 53 -1.38 2.26 2.72
CA GLY A 53 -1.62 3.42 1.83
C GLY A 53 -0.49 3.62 0.84
N ASN A 54 0.76 3.50 1.29
CA ASN A 54 1.93 3.68 0.43
C ASN A 54 2.14 2.48 -0.51
N SER A 55 1.86 1.25 -0.08
CA SER A 55 1.82 0.08 -0.97
C SER A 55 0.77 0.25 -2.06
N TRP A 56 -0.43 0.71 -1.70
CA TRP A 56 -1.51 0.96 -2.66
C TRP A 56 -1.12 2.02 -3.70
N ILE A 57 -0.56 3.15 -3.26
CA ILE A 57 -0.09 4.21 -4.15
C ILE A 57 1.00 3.70 -5.09
N GLY A 58 1.92 2.88 -4.61
CA GLY A 58 2.98 2.27 -5.41
C GLY A 58 2.49 1.44 -6.59
N ILE A 59 1.23 1.00 -6.59
CA ILE A 59 0.64 0.26 -7.70
C ILE A 59 0.23 1.20 -8.85
N PHE A 60 -0.34 2.36 -8.53
CA PHE A 60 -0.96 3.26 -9.50
C PHE A 60 -0.10 4.48 -9.87
N ALA A 61 0.70 4.97 -8.94
CA ALA A 61 1.52 6.15 -9.14
C ALA A 61 2.52 6.04 -10.30
N PRO A 62 3.13 4.88 -10.60
CA PRO A 62 4.05 4.76 -11.73
C PRO A 62 3.47 5.14 -13.09
N GLU A 63 2.17 4.94 -13.29
CA GLU A 63 1.50 5.32 -14.53
C GLU A 63 1.18 6.81 -14.61
N LEU A 64 1.00 7.45 -13.47
CA LEU A 64 0.58 8.85 -13.38
C LEU A 64 1.75 9.80 -13.14
N TRP A 65 2.68 9.39 -12.28
CA TRP A 65 3.77 10.22 -11.76
C TRP A 65 5.04 9.37 -11.54
N PRO A 66 5.69 8.91 -12.60
CA PRO A 66 6.77 7.92 -12.50
C PRO A 66 7.95 8.37 -11.61
N GLU A 67 8.35 9.64 -11.72
CA GLU A 67 9.46 10.17 -10.91
C GLU A 67 9.12 10.23 -9.41
N ASP A 68 7.89 10.61 -9.08
CA ASP A 68 7.44 10.63 -7.69
C ASP A 68 7.25 9.21 -7.16
N ALA A 69 6.72 8.31 -7.98
CA ALA A 69 6.51 6.92 -7.62
C ALA A 69 7.81 6.22 -7.23
N GLU A 70 8.89 6.45 -7.98
CA GLU A 70 10.20 5.90 -7.67
C GLU A 70 10.70 6.38 -6.29
N ARG A 71 10.62 7.68 -6.06
CA ARG A 71 11.00 8.30 -4.77
C ARG A 71 10.14 7.76 -3.62
N TRP A 72 8.84 7.73 -3.79
CA TRP A 72 7.93 7.23 -2.75
C TRP A 72 8.15 5.77 -2.44
N TYR A 73 8.33 4.93 -3.47
CA TYR A 73 8.57 3.51 -3.25
C TYR A 73 9.91 3.26 -2.52
N ALA A 74 10.96 3.96 -2.90
CA ALA A 74 12.25 3.84 -2.22
C ALA A 74 12.15 4.23 -0.74
N THR A 75 11.44 5.32 -0.43
CA THR A 75 11.18 5.75 0.94
C THR A 75 10.28 4.74 1.68
N HIS A 76 9.22 4.26 1.03
CA HIS A 76 8.35 3.23 1.59
C HIS A 76 9.10 1.95 1.92
N GLU A 77 9.95 1.49 1.03
CA GLU A 77 10.79 0.31 1.26
C GLU A 77 11.75 0.52 2.43
N ALA A 78 12.37 1.70 2.53
CA ALA A 78 13.29 2.02 3.63
C ALA A 78 12.59 2.12 5.00
N GLU A 79 11.42 2.76 5.06
CA GLU A 79 10.71 3.05 6.32
C GLU A 79 9.83 1.89 6.79
N PHE A 80 9.20 1.19 5.86
CA PHE A 80 8.23 0.13 6.16
C PHE A 80 8.71 -1.27 5.80
N GLY A 81 9.74 -1.42 4.98
CA GLY A 81 10.31 -2.73 4.68
C GLY A 81 10.81 -3.42 5.94
N GLN A 82 10.46 -4.67 6.12
CA GLN A 82 10.84 -5.50 7.25
C GLN A 82 11.30 -6.87 6.77
N ASP A 83 12.51 -7.25 7.16
CA ASP A 83 13.08 -8.58 6.97
C ASP A 83 13.50 -9.11 8.35
N GLN A 84 12.90 -10.22 8.74
CA GLN A 84 13.22 -10.91 9.99
C GLN A 84 13.92 -12.26 9.76
N GLY A 85 14.35 -12.53 8.52
CA GLY A 85 15.01 -13.79 8.15
C GLY A 85 14.03 -14.96 7.93
N TRP A 86 12.94 -15.03 8.68
CA TRP A 86 11.87 -16.03 8.50
C TRP A 86 10.68 -15.48 7.71
N ALA A 87 10.51 -14.17 7.70
CA ALA A 87 9.48 -13.46 6.95
C ALA A 87 10.01 -12.14 6.45
N ILE A 88 9.56 -11.74 5.26
CA ILE A 88 9.75 -10.40 4.73
C ILE A 88 8.39 -9.78 4.43
N GLY A 89 8.28 -8.46 4.48
CA GLY A 89 7.04 -7.76 4.20
C GLY A 89 7.14 -6.27 4.45
N PHE A 90 5.98 -5.65 4.46
CA PHE A 90 5.86 -4.25 4.84
C PHE A 90 5.13 -4.13 6.18
N ARG A 91 5.63 -3.23 7.00
CA ARG A 91 4.98 -2.83 8.25
C ARG A 91 3.71 -2.05 7.94
N GLU A 92 2.74 -2.10 8.85
CA GLU A 92 1.59 -1.21 8.79
C GLU A 92 1.93 0.18 9.32
N TRP A 93 2.72 0.24 10.37
CA TRP A 93 3.15 1.47 11.03
C TRP A 93 4.65 1.64 10.94
N ALA A 94 5.12 2.87 10.83
CA ALA A 94 6.55 3.16 10.94
C ALA A 94 7.11 2.70 12.29
N ARG A 95 8.37 2.30 12.33
CA ARG A 95 9.00 1.69 13.52
C ARG A 95 8.95 2.57 14.76
N ASP A 96 9.03 3.88 14.59
CA ASP A 96 9.06 4.89 15.65
C ASP A 96 7.69 5.51 15.96
N SER A 97 6.62 4.96 15.39
CA SER A 97 5.27 5.51 15.51
C SER A 97 4.62 5.28 16.88
N GLY A 98 5.18 4.39 17.70
CA GLY A 98 4.59 3.99 18.99
C GLY A 98 3.37 3.10 18.90
N HIS A 99 2.98 2.67 17.69
CA HIS A 99 1.91 1.71 17.51
C HIS A 99 2.35 0.29 17.90
N PRO A 100 1.41 -0.55 18.39
CA PRO A 100 1.75 -1.91 18.79
C PRO A 100 2.16 -2.77 17.60
N GLU A 101 3.11 -3.68 17.84
CA GLU A 101 3.57 -4.66 16.85
C GLU A 101 2.54 -5.75 16.57
N TRP A 102 1.55 -5.91 17.45
CA TRP A 102 0.48 -6.89 17.33
C TRP A 102 -0.86 -6.20 17.49
N GLY A 103 -1.74 -6.42 16.55
CA GLY A 103 -3.04 -5.77 16.57
C GLY A 103 -3.91 -6.10 15.37
N PHE A 104 -4.99 -5.38 15.28
CA PHE A 104 -5.93 -5.46 14.17
C PHE A 104 -6.36 -4.05 13.77
N GLU A 105 -6.28 -3.78 12.49
CA GLU A 105 -6.75 -2.53 11.88
C GLU A 105 -7.93 -2.83 10.94
N ILE A 106 -8.99 -2.08 11.07
CA ILE A 106 -10.24 -2.34 10.32
C ILE A 106 -10.02 -2.26 8.81
N ASP A 107 -9.18 -1.35 8.36
CA ASP A 107 -8.90 -1.08 6.95
C ASP A 107 -7.64 -1.82 6.43
N ALA A 108 -6.78 -2.28 7.31
CA ALA A 108 -5.51 -2.92 6.95
C ALA A 108 -5.39 -4.38 7.39
N GLY A 109 -6.37 -4.87 8.16
CA GLY A 109 -6.38 -6.23 8.68
C GLY A 109 -5.38 -6.46 9.82
N PRO A 110 -4.97 -7.71 10.05
CA PRO A 110 -4.05 -8.05 11.12
C PRO A 110 -2.67 -7.40 10.96
N VAL A 111 -2.13 -6.93 12.09
CA VAL A 111 -0.72 -6.55 12.22
C VAL A 111 -0.05 -7.61 13.08
N LEU A 112 0.94 -8.29 12.55
CA LEU A 112 1.61 -9.44 13.16
C LEU A 112 3.11 -9.17 13.24
N ASP A 113 3.62 -8.93 14.43
CA ASP A 113 5.02 -8.60 14.64
C ASP A 113 5.50 -7.40 13.78
N GLY A 114 4.64 -6.39 13.70
CA GLY A 114 4.81 -5.21 12.85
C GLY A 114 4.38 -5.38 11.40
N PHE A 115 4.36 -6.61 10.85
CA PHE A 115 3.91 -6.84 9.48
C PHE A 115 2.44 -6.49 9.31
N GLY A 116 2.14 -5.55 8.42
CA GLY A 116 0.81 -5.29 7.92
C GLY A 116 0.46 -6.28 6.83
N THR A 117 -0.55 -7.12 7.06
CA THR A 117 -0.94 -8.14 6.07
C THR A 117 -1.39 -7.53 4.75
N SER A 118 -2.22 -6.50 4.80
CA SER A 118 -2.62 -5.78 3.58
C SER A 118 -1.50 -4.93 3.00
N ALA A 119 -0.65 -4.30 3.83
CA ALA A 119 0.51 -3.57 3.35
C ALA A 119 1.45 -4.48 2.55
N SER A 120 1.69 -5.69 3.03
CA SER A 120 2.52 -6.69 2.34
C SER A 120 1.84 -7.22 1.07
N ALA A 121 0.52 -7.45 1.10
CA ALA A 121 -0.24 -7.92 -0.06
C ALA A 121 -0.20 -6.91 -1.21
N PHE A 122 -0.56 -5.65 -0.94
CA PHE A 122 -0.45 -4.59 -1.94
C PHE A 122 1.01 -4.30 -2.32
N GLY A 123 1.94 -4.54 -1.40
CA GLY A 123 3.38 -4.45 -1.61
C GLY A 123 3.89 -5.34 -2.74
N VAL A 124 3.28 -6.51 -2.97
CA VAL A 124 3.58 -7.35 -4.15
C VAL A 124 3.34 -6.58 -5.44
N GLY A 125 2.15 -5.96 -5.55
CA GLY A 125 1.78 -5.17 -6.72
C GLY A 125 2.70 -3.97 -6.92
N ALA A 126 2.99 -3.24 -5.84
CA ALA A 126 3.90 -2.11 -5.86
C ALA A 126 5.32 -2.51 -6.30
N ALA A 127 5.88 -3.56 -5.71
CA ALA A 127 7.20 -4.07 -6.07
C ALA A 127 7.29 -4.47 -7.56
N ARG A 128 6.26 -5.14 -8.08
CA ARG A 128 6.19 -5.51 -9.51
C ARG A 128 6.16 -4.28 -10.42
N ARG A 129 5.33 -3.29 -10.09
CA ARG A 129 5.23 -2.05 -10.86
C ARG A 129 6.55 -1.26 -10.88
N MET A 130 7.31 -1.35 -9.81
CA MET A 130 8.64 -0.72 -9.67
C MET A 130 9.78 -1.58 -10.22
N GLY A 131 9.48 -2.74 -10.85
CA GLY A 131 10.50 -3.64 -11.39
C GLY A 131 11.34 -4.39 -10.34
N ARG A 132 10.91 -4.35 -9.06
CA ARG A 132 11.55 -5.07 -7.94
C ARG A 132 11.04 -6.51 -7.88
N PHE A 133 11.34 -7.28 -8.92
CA PHE A 133 10.81 -8.64 -9.08
C PHE A 133 11.36 -9.63 -8.03
N ASP A 134 12.56 -9.44 -7.54
CA ASP A 134 13.15 -10.19 -6.44
C ASP A 134 12.30 -10.05 -5.17
N HIS A 135 11.96 -8.83 -4.81
CA HIS A 135 11.10 -8.53 -3.66
C HIS A 135 9.67 -9.02 -3.89
N ALA A 136 9.09 -8.73 -5.04
CA ALA A 136 7.75 -9.19 -5.41
C ALA A 136 7.62 -10.71 -5.36
N TYR A 137 8.62 -11.44 -5.86
CA TYR A 137 8.64 -12.91 -5.83
C TYR A 137 8.64 -13.43 -4.39
N THR A 138 9.48 -12.89 -3.54
CA THR A 138 9.58 -13.33 -2.15
C THR A 138 8.30 -13.07 -1.38
N LEU A 139 7.71 -11.86 -1.52
CA LEU A 139 6.42 -11.53 -0.93
C LEU A 139 5.29 -12.44 -1.43
N SER A 140 5.22 -12.69 -2.75
CA SER A 140 4.21 -13.57 -3.34
C SER A 140 4.34 -15.00 -2.85
N SER A 141 5.57 -15.52 -2.79
CA SER A 141 5.85 -16.88 -2.34
C SER A 141 5.45 -17.07 -0.87
N GLN A 142 5.73 -16.09 -0.04
CA GLN A 142 5.35 -16.10 1.37
C GLN A 142 3.82 -16.04 1.53
N MET A 143 3.13 -15.19 0.78
CA MET A 143 1.67 -15.14 0.78
C MET A 143 1.07 -16.47 0.32
N ALA A 144 1.59 -17.06 -0.75
CA ALA A 144 1.15 -18.36 -1.23
C ALA A 144 1.36 -19.47 -0.18
N ALA A 145 2.52 -19.47 0.50
CA ALA A 145 2.83 -20.44 1.55
C ALA A 145 1.93 -20.33 2.78
N THR A 146 1.41 -19.12 3.06
CA THR A 146 0.49 -18.88 4.18
C THR A 146 -0.98 -19.00 3.80
N SER A 147 -1.29 -19.24 2.52
CA SER A 147 -2.65 -19.39 2.01
C SER A 147 -3.07 -20.85 1.96
N TRP A 148 -4.38 -21.11 2.05
CA TRP A 148 -4.93 -22.47 2.02
C TRP A 148 -5.55 -22.74 0.65
N PRO A 149 -5.04 -23.74 -0.10
CA PRO A 149 -5.65 -24.12 -1.36
C PRO A 149 -6.99 -24.82 -1.11
N THR A 150 -8.02 -24.43 -1.85
CA THR A 150 -9.30 -25.12 -1.86
C THR A 150 -9.35 -26.18 -2.96
N GLY A 151 -10.27 -27.14 -2.85
CA GLY A 151 -10.47 -28.17 -3.88
C GLY A 151 -10.86 -27.61 -5.26
N GLY A 152 -11.30 -26.37 -5.34
CA GLY A 152 -11.61 -25.66 -6.60
C GLY A 152 -10.42 -24.87 -7.21
N GLY A 153 -9.24 -24.97 -6.61
CA GLY A 153 -8.05 -24.22 -7.07
C GLY A 153 -7.98 -22.77 -6.59
N ALA A 154 -8.97 -22.30 -5.82
CA ALA A 154 -8.87 -21.00 -5.15
C ALA A 154 -7.93 -21.10 -3.95
N MET A 155 -7.32 -19.99 -3.60
CA MET A 155 -6.49 -19.86 -2.40
C MET A 155 -7.22 -19.00 -1.39
N LEU A 156 -7.39 -19.52 -0.17
CA LEU A 156 -7.97 -18.78 0.95
C LEU A 156 -6.86 -18.37 1.91
N LEU A 157 -6.89 -17.13 2.35
CA LEU A 157 -6.08 -16.72 3.48
C LEU A 157 -6.50 -17.52 4.72
N PRO A 158 -5.56 -17.91 5.59
CA PRO A 158 -5.91 -18.45 6.88
C PRO A 158 -6.87 -17.50 7.61
N GLU A 159 -7.82 -18.06 8.35
CA GLU A 159 -8.82 -17.29 9.10
C GLU A 159 -8.19 -16.23 10.01
N LEU A 160 -6.96 -16.49 10.47
CA LEU A 160 -6.14 -15.54 11.22
C LEU A 160 -5.85 -14.25 10.45
N PHE A 161 -5.82 -14.28 9.12
CA PHE A 161 -5.49 -13.15 8.25
C PHE A 161 -6.72 -12.56 7.55
N SER A 162 -7.89 -13.15 7.71
CA SER A 162 -9.14 -12.62 7.17
C SER A 162 -10.01 -12.05 8.28
N HIS A 163 -10.62 -10.90 8.02
CA HIS A 163 -11.61 -10.35 8.93
C HIS A 163 -12.93 -11.10 8.75
N PRO A 164 -13.60 -11.58 9.83
CA PRO A 164 -14.86 -12.32 9.71
C PRO A 164 -15.95 -11.57 8.96
N GLU A 165 -15.94 -10.25 9.03
CA GLU A 165 -16.94 -9.36 8.39
C GLU A 165 -16.50 -8.83 7.01
N ALA A 166 -15.24 -9.03 6.62
CA ALA A 166 -14.69 -8.60 5.34
C ALA A 166 -13.72 -9.63 4.74
N PRO A 167 -14.14 -10.91 4.59
CA PRO A 167 -13.24 -11.97 4.13
C PRO A 167 -12.73 -11.75 2.70
N LEU A 168 -13.49 -11.04 1.88
CA LEU A 168 -13.17 -10.85 0.46
C LEU A 168 -11.99 -9.88 0.21
N LEU A 169 -11.63 -9.02 1.16
CA LEU A 169 -10.58 -8.02 0.92
C LEU A 169 -9.21 -8.67 0.73
N GLY A 170 -8.81 -9.55 1.65
CA GLY A 170 -7.53 -10.24 1.58
C GLY A 170 -7.43 -11.20 0.39
N GLU A 171 -8.52 -11.92 0.10
CA GLU A 171 -8.59 -12.85 -1.02
C GLU A 171 -8.60 -12.13 -2.37
N SER A 172 -9.29 -11.00 -2.47
CA SER A 172 -9.25 -10.15 -3.66
C SER A 172 -7.85 -9.59 -3.90
N ALA A 173 -7.14 -9.20 -2.85
CA ALA A 173 -5.75 -8.76 -2.94
C ALA A 173 -4.84 -9.90 -3.43
N LEU A 174 -5.00 -11.12 -2.92
CA LEU A 174 -4.29 -12.30 -3.39
C LEU A 174 -4.53 -12.55 -4.88
N LEU A 175 -5.78 -12.57 -5.32
CA LEU A 175 -6.14 -12.77 -6.72
C LEU A 175 -5.58 -11.69 -7.64
N TYR A 176 -5.56 -10.46 -7.18
CA TYR A 176 -5.09 -9.33 -7.98
C TYR A 176 -3.57 -9.25 -8.05
N PHE A 177 -2.87 -9.58 -6.97
CA PHE A 177 -1.43 -9.36 -6.85
C PHE A 177 -0.58 -10.62 -7.05
N LEU A 178 -1.13 -11.81 -6.83
CA LEU A 178 -0.46 -13.04 -7.21
C LEU A 178 -0.51 -13.15 -8.74
N PRO A 179 0.63 -13.15 -9.42
CA PRO A 179 0.63 -13.32 -10.86
C PRO A 179 0.23 -14.73 -11.23
N ILE A 180 -0.62 -14.82 -12.21
CA ILE A 180 -0.77 -16.02 -13.00
C ILE A 180 0.38 -16.09 -13.98
#